data_2987aa46d3524683d18e2402838895c0
#
_entry.id   2987aa46d3524683d18e2402838895c0
#
_cell.length_a   1.000
_cell.length_b   1.000
_cell.length_c   1.000
_cell.angle_alpha   90.00
_cell.angle_beta   90.00
_cell.angle_gamma   90.00
#
_symmetry.space_group_name_H-M   'P 1'
#
loop_
_entity.id
_entity.type
_entity.pdbx_description
1 polymer ?
#
loop_
_entity_poly.entity_id
_entity_poly.type
_entity_poly.pdbx_seq_one_letter_code
_entity_poly.pdbx_strand_id
1 'polypeptide(L)'
;MPSVDRKEMKNLKRSPWAWIPTLYLAEGLPYVAVMTISVILYKRMGVSNTDIALYTSWLYLPWVIKPFWSPFVDLLKTKRWWIVTMQLLLGAGFAGIAFTIPAPFFFQATLAFFWLMAFSSATHDIAADGFYMLALDTNRQALYVGVRSTFYRVATIMGQGLLIILAGLIESATGTEPLRIDVKVQPGQSRTEFRLPETAAVPSGHSGELHFLTAPGPVTISTAGIPQDSLKRWLQLVEAQNRANGFLTSGEQPGTAVRNVAEAGWWTIHVSEPLGGWIRRRFGERREAAVVSGFSGDIAVAAVSLSGCPEPGREVVLNTSMNRGDRSVSLVHGDRLTFDETNWNRPAYIVFQADPKLEQSSSAEYKGLSGNIPFAWSVTFFVLAGLFVLFGLWHRFALPRPGSDRASARSTPRDILRQFSATFVSFFKKPQAAAAIFFMLTFRFSEAQLLKLINPFLLDPKEAGGLGLTTGEVGLVYGTIGIIGLTLGGIIGGVAAARGGLKKWIWPMTFSMLLTCVTFVYLSFSQTSNLLAINACVFIEQFGYGFVF
;
A
#
# COMPACT_ATOMS: atom_id res chain seq x y z
N MET A 1 42.77 23.69 -27.55
CA MET A 1 41.58 23.52 -26.68
C MET A 1 40.36 23.91 -27.49
N PRO A 2 39.43 23.06 -27.81
CA PRO A 2 38.21 23.43 -28.51
C PRO A 2 37.38 24.37 -27.61
N SER A 3 36.94 25.49 -28.18
CA SER A 3 36.07 26.46 -27.53
C SER A 3 34.73 25.79 -27.14
N VAL A 4 34.56 25.50 -25.88
CA VAL A 4 33.27 25.01 -25.33
C VAL A 4 32.25 26.13 -25.51
N ASP A 5 31.23 25.87 -26.32
CA ASP A 5 30.18 26.84 -26.65
C ASP A 5 29.54 27.40 -25.40
N ARG A 6 29.43 28.73 -25.29
CA ARG A 6 28.77 29.44 -24.18
C ARG A 6 27.33 28.94 -23.91
N LYS A 7 26.67 28.37 -24.91
CA LYS A 7 25.36 27.71 -24.74
C LYS A 7 25.45 26.39 -24.00
N GLU A 8 26.51 25.59 -24.19
CA GLU A 8 26.73 24.35 -23.44
C GLU A 8 27.04 24.63 -21.97
N MET A 9 27.85 25.66 -21.68
CA MET A 9 28.13 26.07 -20.30
C MET A 9 26.89 26.61 -19.55
N LYS A 10 25.94 27.26 -20.23
CA LYS A 10 24.69 27.75 -19.64
C LYS A 10 23.71 26.61 -19.38
N ASN A 11 23.74 25.53 -20.14
CA ASN A 11 22.89 24.34 -19.96
C ASN A 11 23.36 23.41 -18.83
N LEU A 12 24.66 23.39 -18.53
CA LEU A 12 25.25 22.64 -17.41
C LEU A 12 25.05 23.31 -16.04
N LYS A 13 24.60 24.57 -16.00
CA LYS A 13 24.44 25.37 -14.76
C LYS A 13 23.09 25.22 -14.04
N ARG A 14 22.20 24.29 -14.48
CA ARG A 14 20.95 24.10 -13.74
C ARG A 14 21.24 23.34 -12.45
N SER A 15 20.87 23.95 -11.34
CA SER A 15 21.04 23.33 -10.02
C SER A 15 20.32 21.97 -9.96
N PRO A 16 20.97 20.90 -9.51
CA PRO A 16 20.30 19.60 -9.30
C PRO A 16 19.08 19.69 -8.39
N TRP A 17 19.07 20.63 -7.43
CA TRP A 17 17.91 20.91 -6.58
C TRP A 17 16.66 21.37 -7.33
N ALA A 18 16.81 21.90 -8.55
CA ALA A 18 15.66 22.32 -9.34
C ALA A 18 14.88 21.17 -9.98
N TRP A 19 15.48 19.98 -10.12
CA TRP A 19 14.85 18.87 -10.85
C TRP A 19 14.86 17.54 -10.11
N ILE A 20 15.87 17.23 -9.27
CA ILE A 20 15.93 15.93 -8.58
C ILE A 20 14.74 15.74 -7.62
N PRO A 21 14.40 16.70 -6.74
CA PRO A 21 13.25 16.54 -5.84
C PRO A 21 11.94 16.23 -6.58
N THR A 22 11.63 17.04 -7.57
CA THR A 22 10.37 16.90 -8.34
C THR A 22 10.37 15.67 -9.24
N LEU A 23 11.54 15.25 -9.76
CA LEU A 23 11.66 14.06 -10.59
C LEU A 23 11.34 12.78 -9.80
N TYR A 24 11.92 12.65 -8.61
CA TYR A 24 11.71 11.47 -7.77
C TYR A 24 10.36 11.51 -7.03
N LEU A 25 9.80 12.69 -6.79
CA LEU A 25 8.40 12.81 -6.40
C LEU A 25 7.47 12.29 -7.50
N ALA A 26 7.73 12.67 -8.76
CA ALA A 26 6.98 12.20 -9.92
C ALA A 26 7.21 10.70 -10.23
N GLU A 27 8.31 10.10 -9.77
CA GLU A 27 8.58 8.66 -9.88
C GLU A 27 7.76 7.85 -8.88
N GLY A 28 7.69 8.29 -7.60
CA GLY A 28 7.03 7.54 -6.54
C GLY A 28 5.51 7.60 -6.57
N LEU A 29 4.91 8.73 -6.96
CA LEU A 29 3.45 8.90 -6.93
C LEU A 29 2.66 7.89 -7.78
N PRO A 30 3.03 7.59 -9.05
CA PRO A 30 2.30 6.62 -9.86
C PRO A 30 2.40 5.20 -9.31
N TYR A 31 3.56 4.82 -8.74
CA TYR A 31 3.73 3.54 -8.08
C TYR A 31 2.72 3.37 -6.94
N VAL A 32 2.62 4.37 -6.07
CA VAL A 32 1.65 4.36 -4.96
C VAL A 32 0.21 4.37 -5.46
N ALA A 33 -0.08 5.14 -6.51
CA ALA A 33 -1.41 5.17 -7.12
C ALA A 33 -1.83 3.79 -7.65
N VAL A 34 -0.92 3.10 -8.34
CA VAL A 34 -1.16 1.77 -8.91
C VAL A 34 -1.23 0.70 -7.82
N MET A 35 -0.33 0.73 -6.83
CA MET A 35 -0.20 -0.37 -5.86
C MET A 35 -1.09 -0.23 -4.62
N THR A 36 -1.40 0.99 -4.20
CA THR A 36 -2.13 1.23 -2.95
C THR A 36 -3.48 1.89 -3.21
N ILE A 37 -3.49 3.00 -3.96
CA ILE A 37 -4.72 3.79 -4.16
C ILE A 37 -5.73 3.00 -4.99
N SER A 38 -5.29 2.22 -5.98
CA SER A 38 -6.19 1.35 -6.77
C SER A 38 -6.97 0.38 -5.89
N VAL A 39 -6.29 -0.25 -4.93
CA VAL A 39 -6.91 -1.20 -3.99
C VAL A 39 -7.96 -0.50 -3.13
N ILE A 40 -7.63 0.68 -2.59
CA ILE A 40 -8.53 1.47 -1.76
C ILE A 40 -9.74 1.94 -2.59
N LEU A 41 -9.50 2.46 -3.80
CA LEU A 41 -10.55 2.88 -4.72
C LEU A 41 -11.53 1.73 -4.98
N TYR A 42 -11.02 0.56 -5.40
CA TYR A 42 -11.88 -0.58 -5.72
C TYR A 42 -12.66 -1.08 -4.49
N LYS A 43 -12.03 -1.10 -3.31
CA LYS A 43 -12.73 -1.45 -2.07
C LYS A 43 -13.85 -0.46 -1.77
N ARG A 44 -13.59 0.84 -1.91
CA ARG A 44 -14.58 1.91 -1.71
C ARG A 44 -15.71 1.87 -2.73
N MET A 45 -15.42 1.43 -3.96
CA MET A 45 -16.40 1.24 -5.03
C MET A 45 -17.18 -0.08 -4.94
N GLY A 46 -16.88 -0.94 -3.94
CA GLY A 46 -17.59 -2.19 -3.68
C GLY A 46 -17.13 -3.39 -4.50
N VAL A 47 -15.94 -3.35 -5.08
CA VAL A 47 -15.34 -4.51 -5.76
C VAL A 47 -14.95 -5.57 -4.72
N SER A 48 -15.17 -6.83 -5.03
CA SER A 48 -14.86 -7.94 -4.12
C SER A 48 -13.38 -8.02 -3.77
N ASN A 49 -13.04 -8.43 -2.54
CA ASN A 49 -11.65 -8.60 -2.12
C ASN A 49 -10.90 -9.62 -3.00
N THR A 50 -11.59 -10.63 -3.50
CA THR A 50 -11.04 -11.64 -4.41
C THR A 50 -10.63 -11.04 -5.74
N ASP A 51 -11.50 -10.23 -6.36
CA ASP A 51 -11.21 -9.56 -7.62
C ASP A 51 -10.10 -8.51 -7.44
N ILE A 52 -10.14 -7.73 -6.36
CA ILE A 52 -9.07 -6.77 -6.04
C ILE A 52 -7.74 -7.52 -5.97
N ALA A 53 -7.64 -8.57 -5.18
CA ALA A 53 -6.39 -9.33 -5.02
C ALA A 53 -5.94 -9.97 -6.34
N LEU A 54 -6.86 -10.55 -7.12
CA LEU A 54 -6.55 -11.21 -8.38
C LEU A 54 -6.00 -10.23 -9.43
N TYR A 55 -6.70 -9.13 -9.65
CA TYR A 55 -6.37 -8.22 -10.76
C TYR A 55 -5.29 -7.20 -10.41
N THR A 56 -5.25 -6.69 -9.17
CA THR A 56 -4.24 -5.68 -8.79
C THR A 56 -2.86 -6.27 -8.53
N SER A 57 -2.76 -7.56 -8.15
CA SER A 57 -1.46 -8.23 -7.94
C SER A 57 -0.59 -8.24 -9.20
N TRP A 58 -1.20 -8.31 -10.38
CA TRP A 58 -0.47 -8.31 -11.65
C TRP A 58 0.05 -6.93 -12.06
N LEU A 59 -0.50 -5.87 -11.49
CA LEU A 59 -0.08 -4.49 -11.80
C LEU A 59 1.39 -4.22 -11.44
N TYR A 60 2.00 -5.06 -10.59
CA TYR A 60 3.42 -4.98 -10.25
C TYR A 60 4.35 -5.50 -11.36
N LEU A 61 3.82 -6.32 -12.28
CA LEU A 61 4.61 -6.97 -13.32
C LEU A 61 5.49 -6.02 -14.15
N PRO A 62 5.02 -4.83 -14.60
CA PRO A 62 5.86 -3.93 -15.37
C PRO A 62 7.19 -3.56 -14.69
N TRP A 63 7.21 -3.33 -13.38
CA TRP A 63 8.46 -3.02 -12.67
C TRP A 63 9.40 -4.21 -12.57
N VAL A 64 8.86 -5.44 -12.50
CA VAL A 64 9.67 -6.67 -12.48
C VAL A 64 10.34 -6.91 -13.82
N ILE A 65 9.60 -6.74 -14.91
CA ILE A 65 10.09 -7.05 -16.26
C ILE A 65 10.71 -5.85 -17.00
N LYS A 66 10.83 -4.67 -16.34
CA LYS A 66 11.43 -3.47 -16.94
C LYS A 66 12.81 -3.67 -17.59
N PRO A 67 13.70 -4.59 -17.12
CA PRO A 67 14.97 -4.85 -17.80
C PRO A 67 14.81 -5.31 -19.26
N PHE A 68 13.69 -5.96 -19.61
CA PHE A 68 13.45 -6.43 -20.97
C PHE A 68 13.22 -5.33 -22.00
N TRP A 69 12.77 -4.13 -21.59
CA TRP A 69 12.61 -3.01 -22.52
C TRP A 69 13.49 -1.80 -22.18
N SER A 70 14.26 -1.85 -21.09
CA SER A 70 15.20 -0.78 -20.76
C SER A 70 16.12 -0.39 -21.94
N PRO A 71 16.69 -1.32 -22.72
CA PRO A 71 17.51 -0.97 -23.87
C PRO A 71 16.75 -0.18 -24.97
N PHE A 72 15.44 -0.40 -25.12
CA PHE A 72 14.66 0.38 -26.09
C PHE A 72 14.55 1.86 -25.67
N VAL A 73 14.46 2.12 -24.37
CA VAL A 73 14.46 3.49 -23.84
C VAL A 73 15.78 4.20 -24.16
N ASP A 74 16.90 3.46 -24.18
CA ASP A 74 18.23 4.00 -24.50
C ASP A 74 18.41 4.24 -26.01
N LEU A 75 17.83 3.39 -26.85
CA LEU A 75 18.05 3.39 -28.27
C LEU A 75 17.14 4.37 -29.03
N LEU A 76 15.87 4.49 -28.63
CA LEU A 76 14.86 5.17 -29.43
C LEU A 76 14.88 6.69 -29.28
N LYS A 77 14.99 7.20 -28.08
CA LYS A 77 14.93 8.65 -27.80
C LYS A 77 15.85 9.00 -26.63
N THR A 78 16.04 10.33 -26.40
CA THR A 78 16.78 10.83 -25.24
C THR A 78 16.03 10.49 -23.92
N LYS A 79 16.76 10.28 -22.83
CA LYS A 79 16.18 10.06 -21.51
C LYS A 79 15.24 11.21 -21.10
N ARG A 80 15.69 12.44 -21.39
CA ARG A 80 14.89 13.64 -21.15
C ARG A 80 13.55 13.61 -21.89
N TRP A 81 13.52 13.14 -23.13
CA TRP A 81 12.29 13.00 -23.91
C TRP A 81 11.35 11.99 -23.25
N TRP A 82 11.87 10.82 -22.84
CA TRP A 82 11.08 9.80 -22.16
C TRP A 82 10.49 10.31 -20.86
N ILE A 83 11.26 11.01 -19.99
CA ILE A 83 10.78 11.58 -18.73
C ILE A 83 9.55 12.45 -18.98
N VAL A 84 9.67 13.45 -19.87
CA VAL A 84 8.58 14.40 -20.13
C VAL A 84 7.37 13.69 -20.75
N THR A 85 7.60 12.80 -21.72
CA THR A 85 6.52 12.09 -22.42
C THR A 85 5.77 11.16 -21.47
N MET A 86 6.49 10.40 -20.61
CA MET A 86 5.86 9.50 -19.66
C MET A 86 5.10 10.26 -18.58
N GLN A 87 5.57 11.42 -18.13
CA GLN A 87 4.82 12.27 -17.18
C GLN A 87 3.53 12.79 -17.79
N LEU A 88 3.54 13.21 -19.05
CA LEU A 88 2.32 13.61 -19.76
C LEU A 88 1.38 12.43 -19.98
N LEU A 89 1.90 11.26 -20.31
CA LEU A 89 1.12 10.03 -20.47
C LEU A 89 0.52 9.57 -19.13
N LEU A 90 1.27 9.67 -18.02
CA LEU A 90 0.76 9.42 -16.68
C LEU A 90 -0.34 10.42 -16.32
N GLY A 91 -0.18 11.70 -16.64
CA GLY A 91 -1.24 12.69 -16.47
C GLY A 91 -2.51 12.34 -17.26
N ALA A 92 -2.36 11.92 -18.52
CA ALA A 92 -3.48 11.44 -19.33
C ALA A 92 -4.10 10.15 -18.76
N GLY A 93 -3.29 9.22 -18.23
CA GLY A 93 -3.76 8.01 -17.57
C GLY A 93 -4.58 8.32 -16.31
N PHE A 94 -4.12 9.23 -15.46
CA PHE A 94 -4.88 9.69 -14.28
C PHE A 94 -6.20 10.36 -14.69
N ALA A 95 -6.20 11.21 -15.72
CA ALA A 95 -7.43 11.78 -16.25
C ALA A 95 -8.36 10.70 -16.81
N GLY A 96 -7.83 9.69 -17.51
CA GLY A 96 -8.60 8.55 -18.01
C GLY A 96 -9.27 7.76 -16.88
N ILE A 97 -8.58 7.51 -15.78
CA ILE A 97 -9.18 6.91 -14.57
C ILE A 97 -10.31 7.80 -14.06
N ALA A 98 -10.04 9.11 -13.88
CA ALA A 98 -11.02 10.05 -13.35
C ALA A 98 -12.32 10.08 -14.18
N PHE A 99 -12.21 10.05 -15.51
CA PHE A 99 -13.38 10.03 -16.42
C PHE A 99 -14.14 8.70 -16.41
N THR A 100 -13.44 7.59 -16.14
CA THR A 100 -14.05 6.26 -16.23
C THR A 100 -14.61 5.75 -14.89
N ILE A 101 -14.26 6.36 -13.76
CA ILE A 101 -14.82 6.00 -12.43
C ILE A 101 -16.35 6.06 -12.41
N PRO A 102 -17.07 7.07 -12.97
CA PRO A 102 -18.52 7.10 -12.93
C PRO A 102 -19.19 6.15 -13.94
N ALA A 103 -18.45 5.48 -14.82
CA ALA A 103 -19.02 4.64 -15.86
C ALA A 103 -19.48 3.26 -15.31
N PRO A 104 -20.52 2.64 -15.90
CA PRO A 104 -20.97 1.31 -15.47
C PRO A 104 -19.90 0.22 -15.57
N PHE A 105 -18.95 0.39 -16.48
CA PHE A 105 -17.79 -0.52 -16.68
C PHE A 105 -16.50 -0.01 -16.03
N PHE A 106 -16.64 0.76 -14.94
CA PHE A 106 -15.51 1.46 -14.29
C PHE A 106 -14.35 0.54 -13.94
N PHE A 107 -14.61 -0.68 -13.46
CA PHE A 107 -13.57 -1.59 -13.01
C PHE A 107 -12.63 -1.98 -14.14
N GLN A 108 -13.17 -2.44 -15.27
CA GLN A 108 -12.38 -2.84 -16.44
C GLN A 108 -11.62 -1.66 -17.05
N ALA A 109 -12.30 -0.52 -17.18
CA ALA A 109 -11.72 0.68 -17.77
C ALA A 109 -10.60 1.27 -16.90
N THR A 110 -10.84 1.44 -15.60
CA THR A 110 -9.81 1.96 -14.69
C THR A 110 -8.64 0.98 -14.55
N LEU A 111 -8.89 -0.34 -14.55
CA LEU A 111 -7.85 -1.36 -14.55
C LEU A 111 -6.96 -1.26 -15.79
N ALA A 112 -7.54 -1.04 -16.97
CA ALA A 112 -6.77 -0.83 -18.21
C ALA A 112 -5.88 0.43 -18.11
N PHE A 113 -6.40 1.53 -17.55
CA PHE A 113 -5.59 2.72 -17.29
C PHE A 113 -4.51 2.50 -16.23
N PHE A 114 -4.79 1.73 -15.17
CA PHE A 114 -3.75 1.36 -14.19
C PHE A 114 -2.63 0.51 -14.83
N TRP A 115 -2.95 -0.38 -15.76
CA TRP A 115 -1.95 -1.09 -16.55
C TRP A 115 -1.11 -0.16 -17.41
N LEU A 116 -1.75 0.77 -18.14
CA LEU A 116 -1.05 1.80 -18.93
C LEU A 116 -0.12 2.61 -18.02
N MET A 117 -0.59 3.01 -16.85
CA MET A 117 0.20 3.78 -15.87
C MET A 117 1.36 2.96 -15.30
N ALA A 118 1.17 1.67 -15.02
CA ALA A 118 2.22 0.80 -14.51
C ALA A 118 3.37 0.68 -15.51
N PHE A 119 3.08 0.48 -16.80
CA PHE A 119 4.09 0.47 -17.86
C PHE A 119 4.74 1.85 -18.07
N SER A 120 3.95 2.92 -18.04
CA SER A 120 4.45 4.29 -18.19
C SER A 120 5.35 4.68 -17.02
N SER A 121 4.98 4.33 -15.79
CA SER A 121 5.77 4.59 -14.59
C SER A 121 7.08 3.78 -14.61
N ALA A 122 7.03 2.48 -14.91
CA ALA A 122 8.23 1.67 -15.03
C ALA A 122 9.19 2.19 -16.14
N THR A 123 8.64 2.73 -17.22
CA THR A 123 9.44 3.38 -18.28
C THR A 123 10.01 4.73 -17.81
N HIS A 124 9.22 5.51 -17.06
CA HIS A 124 9.69 6.75 -16.44
C HIS A 124 10.85 6.49 -15.48
N ASP A 125 10.79 5.45 -14.64
CA ASP A 125 11.86 5.07 -13.72
C ASP A 125 13.17 4.77 -14.47
N ILE A 126 13.10 3.98 -15.56
CA ILE A 126 14.28 3.67 -16.40
C ILE A 126 14.88 4.96 -16.93
N ALA A 127 14.04 5.86 -17.41
CA ALA A 127 14.51 7.13 -17.99
C ALA A 127 15.06 8.08 -16.92
N ALA A 128 14.41 8.18 -15.76
CA ALA A 128 14.81 9.05 -14.67
C ALA A 128 16.14 8.61 -14.05
N ASP A 129 16.29 7.32 -13.76
CA ASP A 129 17.53 6.75 -13.23
C ASP A 129 18.68 6.86 -14.21
N GLY A 130 18.44 6.55 -15.48
CA GLY A 130 19.44 6.72 -16.53
C GLY A 130 19.84 8.19 -16.73
N PHE A 131 18.87 9.11 -16.67
CA PHE A 131 19.14 10.54 -16.78
C PHE A 131 19.94 11.08 -15.59
N TYR A 132 19.63 10.63 -14.37
CA TYR A 132 20.38 10.97 -13.16
C TYR A 132 21.87 10.63 -13.31
N MET A 133 22.18 9.43 -13.84
CA MET A 133 23.57 9.01 -14.07
C MET A 133 24.26 9.80 -15.19
N LEU A 134 23.54 10.22 -16.22
CA LEU A 134 24.10 10.99 -17.33
C LEU A 134 24.29 12.48 -17.02
N ALA A 135 23.43 13.04 -16.18
CA ALA A 135 23.40 14.48 -15.87
C ALA A 135 24.31 14.89 -14.72
N LEU A 136 24.81 13.94 -13.92
CA LEU A 136 25.62 14.17 -12.74
C LEU A 136 26.95 13.41 -12.80
N ASP A 137 28.01 14.06 -12.30
CA ASP A 137 29.27 13.38 -12.00
C ASP A 137 29.15 12.47 -10.76
N THR A 138 30.07 11.53 -10.59
CA THR A 138 30.05 10.50 -9.53
C THR A 138 29.91 11.11 -8.12
N ASN A 139 30.56 12.25 -7.85
CA ASN A 139 30.49 12.90 -6.55
C ASN A 139 29.10 13.48 -6.29
N ARG A 140 28.51 14.12 -7.30
CA ARG A 140 27.14 14.66 -7.20
C ARG A 140 26.11 13.53 -7.15
N GLN A 141 26.30 12.44 -7.88
CA GLN A 141 25.44 11.26 -7.75
C GLN A 141 25.40 10.76 -6.30
N ALA A 142 26.55 10.62 -5.65
CA ALA A 142 26.64 10.21 -4.26
C ALA A 142 25.98 11.22 -3.30
N LEU A 143 26.13 12.52 -3.56
CA LEU A 143 25.51 13.56 -2.72
C LEU A 143 23.99 13.55 -2.82
N TYR A 144 23.44 13.39 -4.03
CA TYR A 144 22.00 13.51 -4.27
C TYR A 144 21.24 12.18 -4.13
N VAL A 145 21.90 11.05 -3.86
CA VAL A 145 21.21 9.77 -3.67
C VAL A 145 20.26 9.79 -2.48
N GLY A 146 20.66 10.43 -1.38
CA GLY A 146 19.79 10.64 -0.22
C GLY A 146 18.57 11.53 -0.51
N VAL A 147 18.79 12.61 -1.28
CA VAL A 147 17.70 13.50 -1.73
C VAL A 147 16.69 12.73 -2.60
N ARG A 148 17.18 11.98 -3.57
CA ARG A 148 16.37 11.10 -4.43
C ARG A 148 15.49 10.16 -3.60
N SER A 149 16.10 9.40 -2.69
CA SER A 149 15.40 8.45 -1.82
C SER A 149 14.38 9.15 -0.91
N THR A 150 14.72 10.32 -0.37
CA THR A 150 13.82 11.11 0.48
C THR A 150 12.57 11.54 -0.29
N PHE A 151 12.72 12.11 -1.49
CA PHE A 151 11.57 12.59 -2.26
C PHE A 151 10.71 11.46 -2.83
N TYR A 152 11.30 10.30 -3.13
CA TYR A 152 10.51 9.10 -3.43
C TYR A 152 9.63 8.68 -2.24
N ARG A 153 10.16 8.75 -1.00
CA ARG A 153 9.38 8.45 0.22
C ARG A 153 8.32 9.51 0.51
N VAL A 154 8.65 10.79 0.29
CA VAL A 154 7.66 11.87 0.38
C VAL A 154 6.50 11.60 -0.57
N ALA A 155 6.77 11.13 -1.80
CA ALA A 155 5.73 10.70 -2.74
C ALA A 155 4.85 9.58 -2.17
N THR A 156 5.46 8.60 -1.50
CA THR A 156 4.73 7.50 -0.86
C THR A 156 3.81 8.01 0.25
N ILE A 157 4.31 8.88 1.11
CA ILE A 157 3.52 9.48 2.21
C ILE A 157 2.39 10.35 1.64
N MET A 158 2.68 11.17 0.63
CA MET A 158 1.66 12.00 -0.03
C MET A 158 0.59 11.15 -0.68
N GLY A 159 0.97 10.08 -1.38
CA GLY A 159 0.03 9.17 -2.03
C GLY A 159 -0.86 8.44 -1.03
N GLN A 160 -0.29 7.84 0.00
CA GLN A 160 -1.01 7.06 1.00
C GLN A 160 -1.75 7.91 2.04
N GLY A 161 -1.34 9.15 2.25
CA GLY A 161 -1.94 10.06 3.23
C GLY A 161 -2.80 11.14 2.56
N LEU A 162 -2.13 12.12 1.93
CA LEU A 162 -2.79 13.33 1.46
C LEU A 162 -3.90 13.08 0.43
N LEU A 163 -3.69 12.16 -0.52
CA LEU A 163 -4.69 11.88 -1.55
C LEU A 163 -5.91 11.15 -0.99
N ILE A 164 -5.72 10.24 -0.03
CA ILE A 164 -6.82 9.55 0.64
C ILE A 164 -7.59 10.53 1.52
N ILE A 165 -6.90 11.44 2.21
CA ILE A 165 -7.54 12.52 2.98
C ILE A 165 -8.35 13.42 2.04
N LEU A 166 -7.81 13.80 0.88
CA LEU A 166 -8.51 14.64 -0.09
C LEU A 166 -9.80 13.95 -0.57
N ALA A 167 -9.72 12.67 -0.96
CA ALA A 167 -10.89 11.90 -1.35
C ALA A 167 -11.93 11.85 -0.22
N GLY A 168 -11.50 11.58 1.02
CA GLY A 168 -12.37 11.54 2.19
C GLY A 168 -13.01 12.88 2.55
N LEU A 169 -12.29 14.00 2.35
CA LEU A 169 -12.86 15.35 2.54
C LEU A 169 -13.96 15.66 1.52
N ILE A 170 -13.71 15.35 0.23
CA ILE A 170 -14.69 15.57 -0.83
C ILE A 170 -15.90 14.66 -0.62
N GLU A 171 -15.68 13.40 -0.24
CA GLU A 171 -16.75 12.47 0.10
C GLU A 171 -17.59 13.00 1.28
N SER A 172 -16.95 13.49 2.34
CA SER A 172 -17.65 14.10 3.48
C SER A 172 -18.44 15.35 3.09
N ALA A 173 -17.92 16.16 2.18
CA ALA A 173 -18.58 17.40 1.74
C ALA A 173 -19.75 17.16 0.78
N THR A 174 -19.82 15.98 0.15
CA THR A 174 -20.87 15.62 -0.83
C THR A 174 -21.93 14.68 -0.27
N GLY A 175 -21.75 14.22 0.97
CA GLY A 175 -22.65 13.28 1.65
C GLY A 175 -23.48 13.91 2.74
N THR A 176 -24.20 13.04 3.45
CA THR A 176 -24.89 13.40 4.69
C THR A 176 -23.88 13.64 5.80
N GLU A 177 -24.34 14.17 6.94
CA GLU A 177 -23.49 14.33 8.11
C GLU A 177 -22.78 13.00 8.46
N PRO A 178 -21.44 13.03 8.67
CA PRO A 178 -20.69 11.81 8.93
C PRO A 178 -21.13 11.11 10.22
N LEU A 179 -21.46 9.83 10.12
CA LEU A 179 -21.75 9.00 11.28
C LEU A 179 -20.47 8.81 12.11
N ARG A 180 -20.52 9.05 13.42
CA ARG A 180 -19.42 8.76 14.36
C ARG A 180 -19.84 7.62 15.28
N ILE A 181 -18.97 6.63 15.42
CA ILE A 181 -19.17 5.50 16.29
C ILE A 181 -17.94 5.39 17.20
N ASP A 182 -18.14 5.69 18.47
CA ASP A 182 -17.12 5.50 19.49
C ASP A 182 -17.17 4.06 19.99
N VAL A 183 -16.06 3.35 19.89
CA VAL A 183 -15.91 1.98 20.40
C VAL A 183 -14.96 1.99 21.57
N LYS A 184 -15.41 1.45 22.71
CA LYS A 184 -14.60 1.34 23.93
C LYS A 184 -14.40 -0.11 24.29
N VAL A 185 -13.17 -0.51 24.53
CA VAL A 185 -12.82 -1.81 25.08
C VAL A 185 -12.56 -1.63 26.57
N GLN A 186 -13.21 -2.44 27.38
CA GLN A 186 -13.10 -2.38 28.84
C GLN A 186 -12.88 -3.79 29.43
N PRO A 187 -12.12 -3.92 30.53
CA PRO A 187 -12.07 -5.16 31.28
C PRO A 187 -13.47 -5.62 31.68
N GLY A 188 -13.80 -6.86 31.41
CA GLY A 188 -15.13 -7.38 31.67
C GLY A 188 -15.18 -8.91 31.61
N GLN A 189 -16.34 -9.48 31.91
CA GLN A 189 -16.58 -10.92 31.81
C GLN A 189 -16.91 -11.31 30.37
N SER A 190 -16.58 -12.56 30.00
CA SER A 190 -16.98 -13.14 28.74
C SER A 190 -18.49 -13.14 28.57
N ARG A 191 -19.00 -12.72 27.39
CA ARG A 191 -20.44 -12.76 27.12
C ARG A 191 -20.90 -14.18 26.85
N THR A 192 -22.00 -14.56 27.51
CA THR A 192 -22.68 -15.85 27.27
C THR A 192 -23.83 -15.70 26.29
N GLU A 193 -24.45 -14.53 26.21
CA GLU A 193 -25.56 -14.23 25.30
C GLU A 193 -25.19 -13.08 24.34
N PHE A 194 -25.62 -13.25 23.09
CA PHE A 194 -25.48 -12.25 22.05
C PHE A 194 -26.86 -11.80 21.58
N ARG A 195 -27.11 -10.49 21.68
CA ARG A 195 -28.33 -9.86 21.14
C ARG A 195 -27.96 -8.77 20.17
N LEU A 196 -28.69 -8.72 19.07
CA LEU A 196 -28.56 -7.60 18.13
C LEU A 196 -29.18 -6.34 18.74
N PRO A 197 -28.47 -5.19 18.69
CA PRO A 197 -29.02 -3.95 19.18
C PRO A 197 -30.16 -3.47 18.28
N GLU A 198 -31.14 -2.78 18.86
CA GLU A 198 -32.15 -2.06 18.12
C GLU A 198 -31.61 -0.70 17.68
N THR A 199 -32.07 -0.19 16.56
CA THR A 199 -31.78 1.19 16.14
C THR A 199 -32.51 2.19 17.04
N ALA A 200 -31.98 3.41 17.13
CA ALA A 200 -32.75 4.52 17.67
C ALA A 200 -34.06 4.67 16.88
N ALA A 201 -35.16 4.87 17.60
CA ALA A 201 -36.47 5.07 16.96
C ALA A 201 -36.40 6.22 15.95
N VAL A 202 -36.88 5.98 14.73
CA VAL A 202 -36.98 7.02 13.72
C VAL A 202 -37.95 8.07 14.24
N PRO A 203 -37.56 9.36 14.42
CA PRO A 203 -38.48 10.39 14.89
C PRO A 203 -39.58 10.59 13.84
N SER A 204 -40.83 10.39 14.26
CA SER A 204 -41.98 10.61 13.41
C SER A 204 -42.05 12.10 13.06
N GLY A 205 -41.87 12.46 11.77
CA GLY A 205 -42.18 13.78 11.27
C GLY A 205 -41.05 14.72 10.88
N HIS A 206 -39.82 14.24 10.64
CA HIS A 206 -38.73 15.10 10.14
C HIS A 206 -38.65 15.12 8.61
N SER A 207 -39.05 16.23 8.00
CA SER A 207 -38.72 16.65 6.63
C SER A 207 -37.40 17.43 6.64
N GLY A 208 -36.34 16.85 7.19
CA GLY A 208 -35.00 17.44 7.26
C GLY A 208 -33.99 16.71 6.38
N GLU A 209 -32.77 17.22 6.32
CA GLU A 209 -31.65 16.53 5.66
C GLU A 209 -31.49 15.09 6.18
N LEU A 210 -31.24 14.15 5.26
CA LEU A 210 -31.00 12.75 5.60
C LEU A 210 -29.76 12.64 6.50
N HIS A 211 -29.88 11.92 7.60
CA HIS A 211 -28.75 11.60 8.47
C HIS A 211 -28.86 10.17 9.00
N PHE A 212 -27.75 9.62 9.46
CA PHE A 212 -27.72 8.29 10.05
C PHE A 212 -28.12 8.32 11.53
N LEU A 213 -28.96 7.37 11.91
CA LEU A 213 -29.40 7.13 13.28
C LEU A 213 -28.66 5.93 13.84
N THR A 214 -28.10 6.06 15.03
CA THR A 214 -27.49 4.97 15.80
C THR A 214 -27.86 5.10 17.27
N ALA A 215 -27.72 4.02 18.04
CA ALA A 215 -27.95 4.09 19.47
C ALA A 215 -26.99 5.11 20.13
N PRO A 216 -27.49 5.93 21.08
CA PRO A 216 -26.65 6.92 21.75
C PRO A 216 -25.62 6.23 22.67
N GLY A 217 -24.40 6.77 22.68
CA GLY A 217 -23.30 6.32 23.53
C GLY A 217 -22.28 5.40 22.82
N PRO A 218 -21.19 5.08 23.52
CA PRO A 218 -20.15 4.25 22.95
C PRO A 218 -20.54 2.78 22.86
N VAL A 219 -20.13 2.12 21.79
CA VAL A 219 -20.21 0.67 21.64
C VAL A 219 -19.14 0.03 22.52
N THR A 220 -19.52 -0.82 23.46
CA THR A 220 -18.59 -1.40 24.45
C THR A 220 -18.28 -2.85 24.12
N ILE A 221 -16.98 -3.19 24.11
CA ILE A 221 -16.44 -4.55 23.92
C ILE A 221 -15.72 -4.96 25.19
N SER A 222 -15.82 -6.25 25.58
CA SER A 222 -15.05 -6.81 26.69
C SER A 222 -13.64 -7.22 26.23
N THR A 223 -12.64 -7.11 27.11
CA THR A 223 -11.32 -7.72 26.88
C THR A 223 -11.35 -9.25 27.04
N ALA A 224 -12.40 -9.80 27.66
CA ALA A 224 -12.53 -11.24 27.80
C ALA A 224 -12.75 -11.92 26.44
N GLY A 225 -11.94 -12.94 26.16
CA GLY A 225 -12.09 -13.71 24.91
C GLY A 225 -13.41 -14.51 24.88
N ILE A 226 -13.90 -14.75 23.69
CA ILE A 226 -15.08 -15.59 23.42
C ILE A 226 -14.68 -16.85 22.63
N PRO A 227 -15.40 -17.99 22.79
CA PRO A 227 -15.13 -19.18 22.01
C PRO A 227 -15.25 -18.92 20.51
N GLN A 228 -14.34 -19.47 19.70
CA GLN A 228 -14.34 -19.27 18.24
C GLN A 228 -15.65 -19.69 17.57
N ASP A 229 -16.28 -20.77 18.06
CA ASP A 229 -17.56 -21.23 17.51
C ASP A 229 -18.71 -20.27 17.83
N SER A 230 -18.64 -19.57 18.97
CA SER A 230 -19.60 -18.51 19.31
C SER A 230 -19.39 -17.31 18.41
N LEU A 231 -18.15 -16.88 18.18
CA LEU A 231 -17.83 -15.80 17.25
C LEU A 231 -18.37 -16.10 15.84
N LYS A 232 -18.09 -17.29 15.31
CA LYS A 232 -18.57 -17.70 13.99
C LYS A 232 -20.10 -17.64 13.88
N ARG A 233 -20.80 -18.19 14.88
CA ARG A 233 -22.27 -18.16 14.93
C ARG A 233 -22.82 -16.73 14.99
N TRP A 234 -22.20 -15.87 15.77
CA TRP A 234 -22.64 -14.47 15.94
C TRP A 234 -22.41 -13.65 14.65
N LEU A 235 -21.27 -13.83 14.00
CA LEU A 235 -20.99 -13.20 12.71
C LEU A 235 -21.95 -13.68 11.63
N GLN A 236 -22.24 -14.97 11.56
CA GLN A 236 -23.23 -15.53 10.63
C GLN A 236 -24.64 -14.98 10.89
N LEU A 237 -25.03 -14.81 12.16
CA LEU A 237 -26.31 -14.19 12.52
C LEU A 237 -26.40 -12.74 12.02
N VAL A 238 -25.36 -11.95 12.25
CA VAL A 238 -25.31 -10.55 11.77
C VAL A 238 -25.37 -10.48 10.26
N GLU A 239 -24.59 -11.32 9.57
CA GLU A 239 -24.58 -11.38 8.12
C GLU A 239 -25.96 -11.78 7.56
N ALA A 240 -26.57 -12.82 8.12
CA ALA A 240 -27.90 -13.27 7.72
C ALA A 240 -28.95 -12.17 7.92
N GLN A 241 -28.85 -11.41 9.03
CA GLN A 241 -29.76 -10.32 9.31
C GLN A 241 -29.55 -9.12 8.36
N ASN A 242 -28.29 -8.74 8.10
CA ASN A 242 -27.98 -7.69 7.11
C ASN A 242 -28.48 -8.09 5.71
N ARG A 243 -28.36 -9.35 5.34
CA ARG A 243 -28.89 -9.87 4.08
C ARG A 243 -30.41 -9.87 4.03
N ALA A 244 -31.08 -10.32 5.09
CA ALA A 244 -32.54 -10.30 5.21
C ALA A 244 -33.09 -8.88 5.18
N ASN A 245 -32.34 -7.91 5.72
CA ASN A 245 -32.72 -6.50 5.70
C ASN A 245 -32.40 -5.79 4.38
N GLY A 246 -31.71 -6.45 3.42
CA GLY A 246 -31.43 -5.92 2.09
C GLY A 246 -30.13 -5.13 1.95
N PHE A 247 -29.19 -5.23 2.94
CA PHE A 247 -27.93 -4.48 2.90
C PHE A 247 -26.78 -5.22 2.21
N LEU A 248 -26.90 -6.51 1.97
CA LEU A 248 -25.89 -7.33 1.28
C LEU A 248 -26.46 -7.88 -0.01
N THR A 249 -25.85 -7.57 -1.13
CA THR A 249 -26.17 -8.16 -2.42
C THR A 249 -25.68 -9.61 -2.50
N SER A 250 -26.40 -10.47 -3.22
CA SER A 250 -26.16 -11.92 -3.31
C SER A 250 -24.81 -12.34 -3.92
N GLY A 251 -23.88 -11.40 -4.17
CA GLY A 251 -22.55 -11.63 -4.74
C GLY A 251 -21.39 -11.45 -3.75
N GLU A 252 -21.61 -10.86 -2.60
CA GLU A 252 -20.57 -10.68 -1.57
C GLU A 252 -20.57 -11.87 -0.61
N GLN A 253 -19.91 -12.97 -0.99
CA GLN A 253 -19.51 -13.98 -0.02
C GLN A 253 -18.30 -13.45 0.77
N PRO A 254 -18.38 -13.31 2.12
CA PRO A 254 -17.19 -13.09 2.92
C PRO A 254 -16.28 -14.31 2.72
N GLY A 255 -15.00 -14.03 2.51
CA GLY A 255 -13.99 -15.02 2.16
C GLY A 255 -13.79 -16.15 3.18
N THR A 256 -14.66 -17.11 3.17
CA THR A 256 -14.33 -18.50 3.33
C THR A 256 -14.37 -19.09 1.94
N ALA A 257 -13.30 -18.89 1.19
CA ALA A 257 -13.00 -19.81 0.11
C ALA A 257 -12.77 -21.19 0.73
N VAL A 258 -13.85 -21.88 1.05
CA VAL A 258 -13.87 -23.33 0.88
C VAL A 258 -13.61 -23.49 -0.61
N ARG A 259 -12.34 -23.63 -0.94
CA ARG A 259 -11.91 -24.10 -2.24
C ARG A 259 -12.64 -25.41 -2.42
N ASN A 260 -13.77 -25.38 -3.12
CA ASN A 260 -14.30 -26.57 -3.71
C ASN A 260 -13.13 -27.17 -4.50
N VAL A 261 -12.67 -28.33 -4.06
CA VAL A 261 -11.68 -29.17 -4.74
C VAL A 261 -12.40 -29.74 -5.97
N ALA A 262 -12.76 -28.83 -6.88
CA ALA A 262 -13.23 -29.17 -8.21
C ALA A 262 -12.09 -28.79 -9.14
N GLU A 263 -11.36 -29.83 -9.56
CA GLU A 263 -10.32 -29.82 -10.59
C GLU A 263 -9.08 -28.96 -10.23
N ALA A 264 -8.18 -29.57 -9.48
CA ALA A 264 -6.82 -29.04 -9.34
C ALA A 264 -6.21 -28.89 -10.74
N GLY A 265 -5.91 -27.66 -11.16
CA GLY A 265 -5.33 -27.40 -12.46
C GLY A 265 -4.02 -28.17 -12.66
N TRP A 266 -3.64 -28.43 -13.90
CA TRP A 266 -2.42 -29.19 -14.26
C TRP A 266 -1.18 -28.73 -13.44
N TRP A 267 -1.03 -27.41 -13.24
CA TRP A 267 0.07 -26.83 -12.46
C TRP A 267 0.04 -27.26 -10.98
N THR A 268 -1.14 -27.33 -10.38
CA THR A 268 -1.30 -27.74 -8.98
C THR A 268 -0.90 -29.20 -8.81
N ILE A 269 -1.35 -30.08 -9.70
CA ILE A 269 -1.09 -31.51 -9.63
C ILE A 269 0.37 -31.86 -9.94
N HIS A 270 0.96 -31.23 -10.98
CA HIS A 270 2.26 -31.66 -11.50
C HIS A 270 3.46 -30.87 -10.95
N VAL A 271 3.24 -29.67 -10.40
CA VAL A 271 4.31 -28.80 -9.92
C VAL A 271 4.13 -28.44 -8.45
N SER A 272 3.00 -27.84 -8.08
CA SER A 272 2.82 -27.28 -6.74
C SER A 272 2.73 -28.36 -5.66
N GLU A 273 1.97 -29.43 -5.86
CA GLU A 273 1.85 -30.52 -4.88
C GLU A 273 3.13 -31.37 -4.75
N PRO A 274 3.79 -31.82 -5.82
CA PRO A 274 5.04 -32.57 -5.69
C PRO A 274 6.15 -31.74 -5.06
N LEU A 275 6.29 -30.46 -5.44
CA LEU A 275 7.26 -29.55 -4.86
C LEU A 275 6.96 -29.26 -3.38
N GLY A 276 5.71 -28.98 -3.05
CA GLY A 276 5.25 -28.79 -1.68
C GLY A 276 5.45 -30.03 -0.81
N GLY A 277 5.19 -31.22 -1.36
CA GLY A 277 5.43 -32.50 -0.71
C GLY A 277 6.92 -32.80 -0.48
N TRP A 278 7.76 -32.44 -1.45
CA TRP A 278 9.23 -32.55 -1.30
C TRP A 278 9.76 -31.59 -0.23
N ILE A 279 9.30 -30.32 -0.23
CA ILE A 279 9.67 -29.31 0.77
C ILE A 279 9.27 -29.79 2.17
N ARG A 280 8.01 -30.24 2.35
CA ARG A 280 7.52 -30.75 3.64
C ARG A 280 8.35 -31.95 4.14
N ARG A 281 8.67 -32.91 3.30
CA ARG A 281 9.51 -34.07 3.67
C ARG A 281 10.95 -33.69 4.03
N ARG A 282 11.49 -32.64 3.38
CA ARG A 282 12.89 -32.24 3.58
C ARG A 282 13.09 -31.27 4.73
N PHE A 283 12.14 -30.38 4.96
CA PHE A 283 12.23 -29.28 5.93
C PHE A 283 11.23 -29.38 7.09
N GLY A 284 10.52 -30.48 7.17
CA GLY A 284 9.48 -30.74 8.17
C GLY A 284 8.13 -30.16 7.77
N GLU A 285 7.06 -30.75 8.29
CA GLU A 285 5.74 -30.18 8.19
C GLU A 285 5.74 -28.86 8.96
N ARG A 286 5.17 -27.81 8.35
CA ARG A 286 4.79 -26.62 9.08
C ARG A 286 3.89 -27.12 10.21
N ARG A 287 4.37 -27.13 11.45
CA ARG A 287 3.48 -27.20 12.60
C ARG A 287 2.53 -26.02 12.37
N GLU A 288 1.29 -26.29 12.03
CA GLU A 288 0.24 -25.31 12.26
C GLU A 288 0.47 -24.89 13.70
N ALA A 289 0.81 -23.61 13.90
CA ALA A 289 0.93 -23.08 15.24
C ALA A 289 -0.33 -23.53 15.91
N ALA A 290 -0.18 -24.41 16.90
CA ALA A 290 -1.32 -24.95 17.62
C ALA A 290 -2.16 -23.72 17.93
N VAL A 291 -3.44 -23.74 17.51
CA VAL A 291 -4.38 -22.67 17.82
C VAL A 291 -4.44 -22.69 19.33
N VAL A 292 -3.54 -21.92 19.93
CA VAL A 292 -3.42 -21.78 21.36
C VAL A 292 -4.62 -20.94 21.75
N SER A 293 -5.52 -21.57 22.44
CA SER A 293 -6.81 -21.13 22.90
C SER A 293 -7.91 -21.09 21.81
N GLY A 294 -8.93 -21.89 21.92
CA GLY A 294 -10.20 -21.81 21.19
C GLY A 294 -10.99 -20.52 21.49
N PHE A 295 -10.28 -19.42 21.85
CA PHE A 295 -10.83 -18.12 22.17
C PHE A 295 -10.39 -17.08 21.14
N SER A 296 -11.33 -16.23 20.77
CA SER A 296 -11.13 -15.04 19.93
C SER A 296 -11.51 -13.79 20.73
N GLY A 297 -11.10 -12.61 20.26
CA GLY A 297 -11.54 -11.36 20.87
C GLY A 297 -13.06 -11.19 20.81
N ASP A 298 -13.63 -10.58 21.85
CA ASP A 298 -15.06 -10.28 21.93
C ASP A 298 -15.47 -9.28 20.83
N ILE A 299 -16.76 -9.30 20.47
CA ILE A 299 -17.33 -8.41 19.45
C ILE A 299 -18.44 -7.54 20.04
N ALA A 300 -18.63 -6.37 19.45
CA ALA A 300 -19.82 -5.58 19.66
C ALA A 300 -20.41 -5.11 18.34
N VAL A 301 -21.70 -4.81 18.34
CA VAL A 301 -22.47 -4.47 17.16
C VAL A 301 -23.09 -3.09 17.34
N ALA A 302 -22.96 -2.24 16.35
CA ALA A 302 -23.73 -1.02 16.20
C ALA A 302 -24.86 -1.26 15.18
N ALA A 303 -26.08 -0.81 15.52
CA ALA A 303 -27.19 -0.75 14.58
C ALA A 303 -27.29 0.65 14.00
N VAL A 304 -27.45 0.75 12.68
CA VAL A 304 -27.55 2.02 11.94
C VAL A 304 -28.76 1.97 11.01
N SER A 305 -29.50 3.07 10.92
CA SER A 305 -30.57 3.28 9.94
C SER A 305 -30.53 4.71 9.41
N LEU A 306 -31.32 5.05 8.37
CA LEU A 306 -31.49 6.42 7.93
C LEU A 306 -32.67 7.09 8.64
N SER A 307 -32.61 8.42 8.76
CA SER A 307 -33.66 9.24 9.35
C SER A 307 -34.88 9.42 8.44
N GLY A 308 -34.74 9.13 7.14
CA GLY A 308 -35.78 9.28 6.14
C GLY A 308 -35.55 8.45 4.90
N CYS A 309 -36.58 8.31 4.04
CA CYS A 309 -36.47 7.59 2.79
C CYS A 309 -35.64 8.40 1.78
N PRO A 310 -34.64 7.81 1.12
CA PRO A 310 -33.96 8.44 0.00
C PRO A 310 -34.92 8.73 -1.16
N GLU A 311 -34.56 9.67 -2.03
CA GLU A 311 -35.29 9.92 -3.27
C GLU A 311 -35.35 8.63 -4.12
N PRO A 312 -36.47 8.41 -4.86
CA PRO A 312 -36.64 7.22 -5.68
C PRO A 312 -35.45 7.03 -6.65
N GLY A 313 -34.87 5.82 -6.63
CA GLY A 313 -33.70 5.48 -7.45
C GLY A 313 -32.37 6.04 -6.95
N ARG A 314 -32.32 6.67 -5.78
CA ARG A 314 -31.09 7.16 -5.16
C ARG A 314 -30.64 6.21 -4.02
N GLU A 315 -29.44 5.70 -4.14
CA GLU A 315 -28.80 4.90 -3.09
C GLU A 315 -27.92 5.80 -2.20
N VAL A 316 -27.95 5.56 -0.90
CA VAL A 316 -27.05 6.17 0.09
C VAL A 316 -26.11 5.10 0.61
N VAL A 317 -24.85 5.17 0.21
CA VAL A 317 -23.84 4.17 0.58
C VAL A 317 -23.07 4.66 1.80
N LEU A 318 -23.18 3.93 2.92
CA LEU A 318 -22.40 4.18 4.13
C LEU A 318 -21.10 3.36 4.07
N ASN A 319 -19.97 4.04 4.06
CA ASN A 319 -18.65 3.41 4.18
C ASN A 319 -18.04 3.75 5.54
N THR A 320 -17.87 2.73 6.36
CA THR A 320 -17.31 2.86 7.71
C THR A 320 -15.84 2.52 7.72
N SER A 321 -15.03 3.38 8.32
CA SER A 321 -13.60 3.19 8.46
C SER A 321 -13.10 3.78 9.77
N MET A 322 -11.94 3.30 10.23
CA MET A 322 -11.30 3.84 11.42
C MET A 322 -10.87 5.29 11.18
N ASN A 323 -11.26 6.20 12.07
CA ASN A 323 -10.87 7.60 12.04
C ASN A 323 -9.62 7.83 12.89
N ARG A 324 -9.66 7.38 14.15
CA ARG A 324 -8.54 7.50 15.10
C ARG A 324 -8.67 6.49 16.24
N GLY A 325 -7.59 6.30 17.00
CA GLY A 325 -7.58 5.43 18.18
C GLY A 325 -6.74 4.18 17.98
N ASP A 326 -6.99 3.17 18.77
CA ASP A 326 -6.21 1.94 18.83
C ASP A 326 -6.64 0.97 17.72
N ARG A 327 -5.67 0.55 16.90
CA ARG A 327 -5.88 -0.44 15.82
C ARG A 327 -6.14 -1.85 16.32
N SER A 328 -5.99 -2.09 17.63
CA SER A 328 -6.40 -3.36 18.27
C SER A 328 -7.93 -3.52 18.32
N VAL A 329 -8.67 -2.48 17.99
CA VAL A 329 -10.11 -2.56 17.70
C VAL A 329 -10.28 -2.60 16.20
N SER A 330 -10.83 -3.66 15.64
CA SER A 330 -11.00 -3.87 14.20
C SER A 330 -12.47 -3.85 13.78
N LEU A 331 -12.73 -3.35 12.57
CA LEU A 331 -14.03 -3.46 11.92
C LEU A 331 -14.05 -4.79 11.15
N VAL A 332 -14.97 -5.69 11.55
CA VAL A 332 -15.03 -7.07 11.01
C VAL A 332 -16.13 -7.22 9.96
N HIS A 333 -17.25 -6.50 10.12
CA HIS A 333 -18.40 -6.58 9.21
C HIS A 333 -19.12 -5.24 9.13
N GLY A 334 -19.76 -4.95 7.99
CA GLY A 334 -20.51 -3.70 7.78
C GLY A 334 -19.64 -2.50 7.39
N ASP A 335 -18.49 -2.74 6.78
CA ASP A 335 -17.61 -1.70 6.26
C ASP A 335 -18.25 -0.91 5.11
N ARG A 336 -19.19 -1.53 4.38
CA ARG A 336 -20.00 -0.90 3.33
C ARG A 336 -21.44 -1.38 3.43
N LEU A 337 -22.38 -0.44 3.56
CA LEU A 337 -23.82 -0.69 3.65
C LEU A 337 -24.54 0.24 2.68
N THR A 338 -25.46 -0.31 1.88
CA THR A 338 -26.23 0.47 0.90
C THR A 338 -27.67 0.59 1.35
N PHE A 339 -28.12 1.82 1.52
CA PHE A 339 -29.49 2.19 1.89
C PHE A 339 -30.25 2.69 0.66
N ASP A 340 -31.45 2.18 0.47
CA ASP A 340 -32.38 2.57 -0.59
C ASP A 340 -33.82 2.77 -0.07
N GLU A 341 -34.76 2.98 -0.96
CA GLU A 341 -36.16 3.16 -0.61
C GLU A 341 -36.81 1.94 0.08
N THR A 342 -36.19 0.75 -0.02
CA THR A 342 -36.75 -0.52 0.52
C THR A 342 -36.22 -0.90 1.90
N ASN A 343 -35.06 -0.37 2.28
CA ASN A 343 -34.35 -0.77 3.50
C ASN A 343 -33.94 0.37 4.44
N TRP A 344 -34.15 1.64 4.07
CA TRP A 344 -33.67 2.82 4.80
C TRP A 344 -34.04 2.84 6.31
N ASN A 345 -35.20 2.30 6.67
CA ASN A 345 -35.71 2.26 8.05
C ASN A 345 -35.40 0.95 8.79
N ARG A 346 -34.70 0.00 8.15
CA ARG A 346 -34.29 -1.25 8.76
C ARG A 346 -32.92 -1.10 9.41
N PRO A 347 -32.62 -1.86 10.50
CA PRO A 347 -31.31 -1.83 11.10
C PRO A 347 -30.28 -2.51 10.20
N ALA A 348 -29.21 -1.77 9.89
CA ALA A 348 -27.98 -2.29 9.33
C ALA A 348 -26.94 -2.47 10.44
N TYR A 349 -26.25 -3.60 10.48
CA TYR A 349 -25.36 -3.94 11.56
C TYR A 349 -23.89 -3.83 11.16
N ILE A 350 -23.14 -3.12 12.00
CA ILE A 350 -21.69 -2.92 11.89
C ILE A 350 -21.05 -3.65 13.08
N VAL A 351 -20.05 -4.50 12.82
CA VAL A 351 -19.41 -5.34 13.86
C VAL A 351 -17.99 -4.88 14.09
N PHE A 352 -17.65 -4.63 15.34
CA PHE A 352 -16.32 -4.33 15.84
C PHE A 352 -15.82 -5.50 16.67
N GLN A 353 -14.52 -5.80 16.60
CA GLN A 353 -13.87 -6.86 17.36
C GLN A 353 -12.62 -6.31 18.05
N ALA A 354 -12.42 -6.65 19.32
CA ALA A 354 -11.19 -6.39 20.03
C ALA A 354 -10.12 -7.45 19.69
N ASP A 355 -8.87 -7.05 19.68
CA ASP A 355 -7.73 -7.99 19.61
C ASP A 355 -7.76 -8.87 20.89
N PRO A 356 -7.71 -10.20 20.78
CA PRO A 356 -7.77 -11.09 21.94
C PRO A 356 -6.60 -10.93 22.92
N LYS A 357 -5.54 -10.24 22.51
CA LYS A 357 -4.37 -9.94 23.34
C LYS A 357 -4.49 -8.63 24.13
N LEU A 358 -5.58 -7.89 23.92
CA LEU A 358 -5.79 -6.61 24.58
C LEU A 358 -6.26 -6.83 26.01
N GLU A 359 -5.39 -6.55 26.99
CA GLU A 359 -5.69 -6.72 28.43
C GLU A 359 -6.17 -5.43 29.10
N GLN A 360 -5.87 -4.28 28.50
CA GLN A 360 -6.17 -2.97 29.06
C GLN A 360 -7.33 -2.28 28.31
N SER A 361 -7.94 -1.30 28.99
CA SER A 361 -8.95 -0.45 28.36
C SER A 361 -8.36 0.27 27.15
N SER A 362 -9.09 0.28 26.05
CA SER A 362 -8.71 0.94 24.82
C SER A 362 -9.92 1.57 24.14
N SER A 363 -9.69 2.45 23.17
CA SER A 363 -10.77 3.08 22.42
C SER A 363 -10.38 3.36 20.98
N ALA A 364 -11.38 3.28 20.11
CA ALA A 364 -11.27 3.65 18.71
C ALA A 364 -12.51 4.44 18.29
N GLU A 365 -12.31 5.42 17.43
CA GLU A 365 -13.39 6.17 16.79
C GLU A 365 -13.47 5.74 15.33
N TYR A 366 -14.65 5.33 14.91
CA TYR A 366 -14.97 5.01 13.53
C TYR A 366 -15.83 6.11 12.92
N LYS A 367 -15.61 6.35 11.63
CA LYS A 367 -16.33 7.34 10.84
C LYS A 367 -16.99 6.67 9.65
N GLY A 368 -18.31 6.83 9.55
CA GLY A 368 -19.09 6.44 8.38
C GLY A 368 -19.30 7.64 7.46
N LEU A 369 -18.94 7.50 6.19
CA LEU A 369 -19.10 8.50 5.15
C LEU A 369 -20.09 8.00 4.11
N SER A 370 -20.95 8.87 3.62
CA SER A 370 -22.00 8.53 2.65
C SER A 370 -22.00 9.43 1.42
N GLY A 371 -20.88 10.10 1.16
CA GLY A 371 -20.78 11.03 0.04
C GLY A 371 -20.66 10.35 -1.32
N ASN A 372 -20.60 11.18 -2.35
CA ASN A 372 -20.43 10.73 -3.73
C ASN A 372 -19.00 10.22 -3.95
N ILE A 373 -18.80 8.91 -3.71
CA ILE A 373 -17.49 8.23 -3.83
C ILE A 373 -16.93 8.37 -5.26
N PRO A 374 -17.69 8.07 -6.34
CA PRO A 374 -17.22 8.26 -7.70
C PRO A 374 -16.70 9.67 -7.96
N PHE A 375 -17.46 10.69 -7.54
CA PHE A 375 -17.05 12.08 -7.70
C PHE A 375 -15.79 12.43 -6.92
N ALA A 376 -15.72 12.02 -5.64
CA ALA A 376 -14.57 12.30 -4.77
C ALA A 376 -13.26 11.70 -5.35
N TRP A 377 -13.32 10.47 -5.82
CA TRP A 377 -12.16 9.82 -6.44
C TRP A 377 -11.84 10.38 -7.81
N SER A 378 -12.84 10.72 -8.64
CA SER A 378 -12.61 11.39 -9.92
C SER A 378 -11.86 12.71 -9.73
N VAL A 379 -12.31 13.56 -8.79
CA VAL A 379 -11.60 14.83 -8.48
C VAL A 379 -10.18 14.58 -8.00
N THR A 380 -9.98 13.59 -7.13
CA THR A 380 -8.65 13.23 -6.63
C THR A 380 -7.71 12.81 -7.77
N PHE A 381 -8.19 12.01 -8.72
CA PHE A 381 -7.40 11.61 -9.88
C PHE A 381 -7.20 12.77 -10.87
N PHE A 382 -8.14 13.70 -11.01
CA PHE A 382 -7.92 14.93 -11.80
C PHE A 382 -6.84 15.83 -11.18
N VAL A 383 -6.77 15.92 -9.85
CA VAL A 383 -5.69 16.65 -9.16
C VAL A 383 -4.34 16.01 -9.49
N LEU A 384 -4.25 14.67 -9.45
CA LEU A 384 -3.03 13.96 -9.88
C LEU A 384 -2.72 14.19 -11.36
N ALA A 385 -3.72 14.14 -12.23
CA ALA A 385 -3.54 14.42 -13.66
C ALA A 385 -2.95 15.83 -13.89
N GLY A 386 -3.52 16.84 -13.24
CA GLY A 386 -3.01 18.21 -13.28
C GLY A 386 -1.57 18.33 -12.76
N LEU A 387 -1.28 17.66 -11.65
CA LEU A 387 0.07 17.64 -11.07
C LEU A 387 1.09 17.02 -12.04
N PHE A 388 0.74 15.94 -12.73
CA PHE A 388 1.63 15.30 -13.71
C PHE A 388 1.82 16.10 -14.99
N VAL A 389 0.81 16.83 -15.43
CA VAL A 389 0.96 17.82 -16.52
C VAL A 389 1.93 18.93 -16.07
N LEU A 390 1.81 19.43 -14.84
CA LEU A 390 2.72 20.43 -14.27
C LEU A 390 4.16 19.87 -14.16
N PHE A 391 4.35 18.62 -13.72
CA PHE A 391 5.67 17.99 -13.71
C PHE A 391 6.25 17.88 -15.12
N GLY A 392 5.46 17.45 -16.11
CA GLY A 392 5.90 17.37 -17.50
C GLY A 392 6.34 18.74 -18.06
N LEU A 393 5.55 19.76 -17.80
CA LEU A 393 5.88 21.14 -18.19
C LEU A 393 7.12 21.64 -17.44
N TRP A 394 7.21 21.44 -16.12
CA TRP A 394 8.36 21.83 -15.33
C TRP A 394 9.63 21.15 -15.81
N HIS A 395 9.62 19.84 -15.99
CA HIS A 395 10.78 19.06 -16.41
C HIS A 395 11.20 19.35 -17.85
N ARG A 396 10.27 19.76 -18.70
CA ARG A 396 10.63 20.28 -20.04
C ARG A 396 11.61 21.45 -19.97
N PHE A 397 11.52 22.28 -18.91
CA PHE A 397 12.38 23.44 -18.72
C PHE A 397 13.48 23.20 -17.69
N ALA A 398 13.22 22.50 -16.61
CA ALA A 398 14.14 22.33 -15.49
C ALA A 398 15.24 21.31 -15.76
N LEU A 399 14.98 20.23 -16.52
CA LEU A 399 15.98 19.23 -16.80
C LEU A 399 17.13 19.80 -17.65
N PRO A 400 18.40 19.55 -17.27
CA PRO A 400 19.56 19.89 -18.09
C PRO A 400 19.57 19.12 -19.42
N ARG A 401 20.46 19.49 -20.32
CA ARG A 401 20.65 18.82 -21.61
C ARG A 401 22.10 18.36 -21.70
N PRO A 402 22.48 17.26 -21.05
CA PRO A 402 23.83 16.73 -21.13
C PRO A 402 24.10 16.25 -22.55
N GLY A 403 25.29 16.54 -23.07
CA GLY A 403 25.71 16.12 -24.40
C GLY A 403 25.78 14.60 -24.57
N SER A 404 25.81 13.85 -23.47
CA SER A 404 25.76 12.39 -23.44
C SER A 404 24.36 11.80 -23.63
N ASP A 405 23.28 12.58 -23.42
CA ASP A 405 21.91 12.14 -23.63
C ASP A 405 21.51 12.24 -25.11
N ARG A 406 21.96 11.27 -25.90
CA ARG A 406 21.70 11.20 -27.32
C ARG A 406 20.96 9.92 -27.69
N ALA A 407 19.93 10.03 -28.51
CA ALA A 407 19.32 8.86 -29.14
C ALA A 407 20.33 8.21 -30.11
N SER A 408 20.29 6.88 -30.22
CA SER A 408 21.08 6.16 -31.19
C SER A 408 20.70 6.62 -32.62
N ALA A 409 21.68 6.87 -33.46
CA ALA A 409 21.41 7.32 -34.83
C ALA A 409 20.56 6.28 -35.58
N ARG A 410 19.65 6.75 -36.44
CA ARG A 410 18.68 6.03 -37.31
C ARG A 410 18.92 4.52 -37.40
N SER A 411 18.33 3.76 -36.46
CA SER A 411 18.40 2.30 -36.43
C SER A 411 17.14 1.71 -37.06
N THR A 412 17.27 0.70 -37.89
CA THR A 412 16.12 -0.09 -38.37
C THR A 412 15.59 -0.95 -37.21
N PRO A 413 14.31 -1.43 -37.20
CA PRO A 413 13.80 -2.33 -36.19
C PRO A 413 14.68 -3.56 -35.96
N ARG A 414 15.32 -4.07 -37.03
CA ARG A 414 16.26 -5.19 -36.97
C ARG A 414 17.55 -4.81 -36.24
N ASP A 415 18.05 -3.60 -36.44
CA ASP A 415 19.26 -3.10 -35.76
C ASP A 415 18.98 -2.89 -34.27
N ILE A 416 17.78 -2.40 -33.91
CA ILE A 416 17.33 -2.23 -32.52
C ILE A 416 17.32 -3.58 -31.83
N LEU A 417 16.70 -4.61 -32.43
CA LEU A 417 16.63 -5.95 -31.85
C LEU A 417 18.03 -6.59 -31.72
N ARG A 418 18.89 -6.39 -32.71
CA ARG A 418 20.30 -6.87 -32.69
C ARG A 418 21.10 -6.16 -31.58
N GLN A 419 20.95 -4.85 -31.43
CA GLN A 419 21.63 -4.07 -30.40
C GLN A 419 21.08 -4.44 -29.01
N PHE A 420 19.79 -4.66 -28.88
CA PHE A 420 19.17 -5.18 -27.66
C PHE A 420 19.79 -6.50 -27.23
N SER A 421 19.79 -7.50 -28.12
CA SER A 421 20.39 -8.82 -27.85
C SER A 421 21.89 -8.70 -27.54
N ALA A 422 22.61 -7.85 -28.29
CA ALA A 422 24.03 -7.59 -28.04
C ALA A 422 24.29 -6.96 -26.68
N THR A 423 23.43 -6.03 -26.23
CA THR A 423 23.51 -5.39 -24.91
C THR A 423 23.32 -6.42 -23.78
N PHE A 424 22.29 -7.26 -23.91
CA PHE A 424 22.05 -8.37 -22.97
C PHE A 424 23.26 -9.31 -22.90
N VAL A 425 23.72 -9.81 -24.03
CA VAL A 425 24.87 -10.72 -24.09
C VAL A 425 26.13 -10.04 -23.56
N SER A 426 26.36 -8.76 -23.88
CA SER A 426 27.53 -8.03 -23.41
C SER A 426 27.55 -7.83 -21.92
N PHE A 427 26.38 -7.67 -21.28
CA PHE A 427 26.25 -7.57 -19.82
C PHE A 427 26.78 -8.84 -19.14
N PHE A 428 26.32 -10.01 -19.57
CA PHE A 428 26.75 -11.29 -18.99
C PHE A 428 28.20 -11.66 -19.35
N LYS A 429 28.76 -11.09 -20.43
CA LYS A 429 30.17 -11.27 -20.81
C LYS A 429 31.13 -10.34 -20.07
N LYS A 430 30.64 -9.37 -19.27
CA LYS A 430 31.52 -8.49 -18.50
C LYS A 430 32.32 -9.30 -17.48
N PRO A 431 33.62 -9.02 -17.31
CA PRO A 431 34.39 -9.63 -16.25
C PRO A 431 33.73 -9.34 -14.91
N GLN A 432 33.59 -10.36 -14.07
CA GLN A 432 32.92 -10.29 -12.77
C GLN A 432 31.40 -10.08 -12.80
N ALA A 433 30.71 -10.17 -13.93
CA ALA A 433 29.25 -10.04 -14.00
C ALA A 433 28.54 -11.05 -13.09
N ALA A 434 29.01 -12.31 -13.10
CA ALA A 434 28.47 -13.35 -12.22
C ALA A 434 28.67 -13.02 -10.73
N ALA A 435 29.85 -12.52 -10.34
CA ALA A 435 30.13 -12.11 -8.97
C ALA A 435 29.27 -10.91 -8.54
N ALA A 436 29.08 -9.94 -9.45
CA ALA A 436 28.23 -8.78 -9.19
C ALA A 436 26.74 -9.18 -9.03
N ILE A 437 26.23 -10.07 -9.89
CA ILE A 437 24.87 -10.61 -9.77
C ILE A 437 24.72 -11.39 -8.47
N PHE A 438 25.66 -12.27 -8.16
CA PHE A 438 25.65 -13.05 -6.92
C PHE A 438 25.63 -12.11 -5.69
N PHE A 439 26.50 -11.09 -5.68
CA PHE A 439 26.53 -10.10 -4.62
C PHE A 439 25.18 -9.37 -4.50
N MET A 440 24.60 -8.87 -5.60
CA MET A 440 23.31 -8.19 -5.59
C MET A 440 22.16 -9.06 -5.07
N LEU A 441 22.16 -10.34 -5.42
CA LEU A 441 21.14 -11.30 -4.97
C LEU A 441 21.31 -11.66 -3.48
N THR A 442 22.54 -11.82 -3.03
CA THR A 442 22.83 -12.26 -1.65
C THR A 442 22.88 -11.11 -0.66
N PHE A 443 23.31 -9.93 -1.08
CA PHE A 443 23.47 -8.75 -0.25
C PHE A 443 22.21 -8.36 0.52
N ARG A 444 21.03 -8.47 -0.13
CA ARG A 444 19.73 -8.15 0.47
C ARG A 444 18.89 -9.37 0.84
N PHE A 445 19.43 -10.56 0.68
CA PHE A 445 18.65 -11.78 0.84
C PHE A 445 18.14 -11.96 2.28
N SER A 446 19.00 -11.74 3.27
CA SER A 446 18.64 -11.86 4.69
C SER A 446 17.57 -10.85 5.11
N GLU A 447 17.72 -9.61 4.69
CA GLU A 447 16.73 -8.55 4.95
C GLU A 447 15.39 -8.85 4.25
N ALA A 448 15.41 -9.31 3.01
CA ALA A 448 14.20 -9.66 2.28
C ALA A 448 13.40 -10.81 2.95
N GLN A 449 14.11 -11.77 3.58
CA GLN A 449 13.47 -12.82 4.38
C GLN A 449 12.92 -12.27 5.71
N LEU A 450 13.69 -11.42 6.38
CA LEU A 450 13.29 -10.77 7.62
C LEU A 450 11.98 -9.99 7.43
N LEU A 451 11.89 -9.15 6.40
CA LEU A 451 10.68 -8.34 6.12
C LEU A 451 9.40 -9.16 5.97
N LYS A 452 9.50 -10.41 5.48
CA LYS A 452 8.34 -11.30 5.36
C LYS A 452 7.91 -11.89 6.70
N LEU A 453 8.84 -12.08 7.62
CA LEU A 453 8.61 -12.74 8.90
C LEU A 453 8.36 -11.75 10.05
N ILE A 454 8.68 -10.48 9.88
CA ILE A 454 8.56 -9.45 10.90
C ILE A 454 7.13 -9.35 11.45
N ASN A 455 6.14 -9.17 10.59
CA ASN A 455 4.75 -9.02 11.04
C ASN A 455 4.23 -10.26 11.78
N PRO A 456 4.38 -11.49 11.26
CA PRO A 456 4.05 -12.68 12.04
C PRO A 456 4.80 -12.73 13.37
N PHE A 457 6.11 -12.48 13.39
CA PHE A 457 6.92 -12.53 14.61
C PHE A 457 6.47 -11.53 15.68
N LEU A 458 6.09 -10.32 15.29
CA LEU A 458 5.59 -9.31 16.23
C LEU A 458 4.20 -9.65 16.76
N LEU A 459 3.32 -10.19 15.90
CA LEU A 459 1.92 -10.45 16.22
C LEU A 459 1.69 -11.81 16.87
N ASP A 460 2.47 -12.83 16.51
CA ASP A 460 2.26 -14.19 17.03
C ASP A 460 2.46 -14.25 18.53
N PRO A 461 1.70 -15.10 19.25
CA PRO A 461 1.84 -15.28 20.69
C PRO A 461 3.25 -15.76 21.08
N LYS A 462 3.66 -15.48 22.31
CA LYS A 462 4.98 -15.89 22.82
C LYS A 462 5.17 -17.42 22.82
N GLU A 463 4.10 -18.16 23.05
CA GLU A 463 4.07 -19.63 23.00
C GLU A 463 4.37 -20.17 21.59
N ALA A 464 4.04 -19.39 20.55
CA ALA A 464 4.38 -19.69 19.17
C ALA A 464 5.75 -19.12 18.73
N GLY A 465 6.49 -18.50 19.65
CA GLY A 465 7.79 -17.90 19.41
C GLY A 465 7.76 -16.44 18.95
N GLY A 466 6.58 -15.80 18.93
CA GLY A 466 6.41 -14.39 18.61
C GLY A 466 6.57 -13.46 19.83
N LEU A 467 6.32 -12.17 19.66
CA LEU A 467 6.36 -11.16 20.73
C LEU A 467 4.98 -10.88 21.35
N GLY A 468 3.90 -11.31 20.71
CA GLY A 468 2.53 -11.13 21.20
C GLY A 468 2.02 -9.69 21.19
N LEU A 469 2.58 -8.82 20.36
CA LEU A 469 2.14 -7.42 20.27
C LEU A 469 0.73 -7.32 19.68
N THR A 470 0.00 -6.31 20.13
CA THR A 470 -1.28 -5.94 19.52
C THR A 470 -1.06 -5.27 18.16
N THR A 471 -2.07 -5.28 17.31
CA THR A 471 -2.02 -4.61 15.99
C THR A 471 -1.73 -3.10 16.13
N GLY A 472 -2.24 -2.48 17.22
CA GLY A 472 -1.97 -1.07 17.52
C GLY A 472 -0.50 -0.80 17.84
N GLU A 473 0.13 -1.64 18.66
CA GLU A 473 1.54 -1.53 19.01
C GLU A 473 2.44 -1.72 17.78
N VAL A 474 2.15 -2.71 16.93
CA VAL A 474 2.87 -2.91 15.65
C VAL A 474 2.72 -1.67 14.76
N GLY A 475 1.54 -1.07 14.71
CA GLY A 475 1.29 0.17 13.98
C GLY A 475 2.13 1.34 14.49
N LEU A 476 2.31 1.48 15.81
CA LEU A 476 3.19 2.49 16.41
C LEU A 476 4.67 2.22 16.10
N VAL A 477 5.11 0.99 16.34
CA VAL A 477 6.51 0.57 16.20
C VAL A 477 7.00 0.77 14.75
N TYR A 478 6.27 0.27 13.77
CA TYR A 478 6.66 0.39 12.35
C TYR A 478 6.18 1.67 11.69
N GLY A 479 4.95 2.10 11.99
CA GLY A 479 4.34 3.27 11.35
C GLY A 479 4.90 4.60 11.82
N THR A 480 5.52 4.65 12.99
CA THR A 480 6.09 5.89 13.53
C THR A 480 7.60 5.77 13.74
N ILE A 481 8.03 4.91 14.65
CA ILE A 481 9.45 4.78 15.03
C ILE A 481 10.28 4.25 13.86
N GLY A 482 9.75 3.24 13.15
CA GLY A 482 10.41 2.66 11.97
C GLY A 482 10.62 3.69 10.86
N ILE A 483 9.63 4.53 10.56
CA ILE A 483 9.74 5.58 9.52
C ILE A 483 10.80 6.60 9.90
N ILE A 484 10.88 7.00 11.17
CA ILE A 484 11.91 7.94 11.65
C ILE A 484 13.31 7.33 11.47
N GLY A 485 13.51 6.08 11.90
CA GLY A 485 14.78 5.36 11.75
C GLY A 485 15.20 5.26 10.29
N LEU A 486 14.29 4.81 9.43
CA LEU A 486 14.50 4.67 7.99
C LEU A 486 14.91 5.99 7.31
N THR A 487 14.25 7.07 7.65
CA THR A 487 14.51 8.40 7.07
C THR A 487 15.87 8.94 7.52
N LEU A 488 16.18 8.85 8.81
CA LEU A 488 17.47 9.29 9.34
C LEU A 488 18.63 8.46 8.78
N GLY A 489 18.46 7.14 8.70
CA GLY A 489 19.42 6.23 8.08
C GLY A 489 19.73 6.63 6.65
N GLY A 490 18.70 6.87 5.82
CA GLY A 490 18.87 7.25 4.41
C GLY A 490 19.60 8.59 4.23
N ILE A 491 19.30 9.58 5.06
CA ILE A 491 19.99 10.88 5.01
C ILE A 491 21.46 10.72 5.40
N ILE A 492 21.74 10.05 6.51
CA ILE A 492 23.11 9.86 7.02
C ILE A 492 23.93 8.99 6.08
N GLY A 493 23.35 7.90 5.54
CA GLY A 493 23.98 7.03 4.56
C GLY A 493 24.38 7.76 3.28
N GLY A 494 23.47 8.57 2.75
CA GLY A 494 23.73 9.42 1.58
C GLY A 494 24.87 10.42 1.80
N VAL A 495 24.88 11.10 2.97
CA VAL A 495 25.97 12.03 3.33
C VAL A 495 27.31 11.30 3.51
N ALA A 496 27.30 10.13 4.14
CA ALA A 496 28.49 9.31 4.35
C ALA A 496 29.09 8.86 3.01
N ALA A 497 28.25 8.33 2.11
CA ALA A 497 28.66 7.92 0.77
C ALA A 497 29.22 9.10 -0.05
N ALA A 498 28.59 10.29 0.06
CA ALA A 498 29.03 11.49 -0.64
C ALA A 498 30.42 11.97 -0.17
N ARG A 499 30.73 11.87 1.14
CA ARG A 499 32.00 12.36 1.70
C ARG A 499 33.17 11.39 1.53
N GLY A 500 32.94 10.09 1.45
CA GLY A 500 34.00 9.08 1.45
C GLY A 500 34.06 8.19 0.21
N GLY A 501 33.07 8.30 -0.68
CA GLY A 501 32.87 7.39 -1.80
C GLY A 501 32.34 6.00 -1.36
N LEU A 502 31.58 5.36 -2.24
CA LEU A 502 30.94 4.06 -1.95
C LEU A 502 31.94 2.97 -1.57
N LYS A 503 33.13 2.97 -2.19
CA LYS A 503 34.18 1.97 -1.91
C LYS A 503 34.60 1.95 -0.43
N LYS A 504 34.64 3.12 0.22
CA LYS A 504 34.98 3.22 1.65
C LYS A 504 33.83 2.76 2.54
N TRP A 505 32.59 3.03 2.14
CA TRP A 505 31.40 2.84 2.97
C TRP A 505 30.70 1.49 2.73
N ILE A 506 31.09 0.71 1.71
CA ILE A 506 30.44 -0.56 1.38
C ILE A 506 30.49 -1.55 2.55
N TRP A 507 31.60 -1.63 3.27
CA TRP A 507 31.73 -2.51 4.44
C TRP A 507 30.89 -2.03 5.63
N PRO A 508 30.95 -0.76 6.09
CA PRO A 508 30.05 -0.25 7.11
C PRO A 508 28.56 -0.44 6.74
N MET A 509 28.20 -0.23 5.49
CA MET A 509 26.84 -0.47 5.00
C MET A 509 26.45 -1.94 5.07
N THR A 510 27.34 -2.87 4.67
CA THR A 510 27.10 -4.31 4.78
C THR A 510 26.94 -4.74 6.25
N PHE A 511 27.77 -4.22 7.15
CA PHE A 511 27.64 -4.49 8.59
C PHE A 511 26.34 -3.90 9.16
N SER A 512 25.90 -2.74 8.68
CA SER A 512 24.60 -2.16 9.06
C SER A 512 23.45 -3.09 8.69
N MET A 513 23.46 -3.70 7.50
CA MET A 513 22.47 -4.70 7.10
C MET A 513 22.51 -5.97 7.98
N LEU A 514 23.69 -6.40 8.41
CA LEU A 514 23.81 -7.52 9.34
C LEU A 514 23.21 -7.16 10.71
N LEU A 515 23.45 -5.93 11.19
CA LEU A 515 22.93 -5.45 12.47
C LEU A 515 21.39 -5.46 12.51
N THR A 516 20.73 -5.20 11.39
CA THR A 516 19.26 -5.29 11.30
C THR A 516 18.75 -6.69 11.66
N CYS A 517 19.42 -7.73 11.18
CA CYS A 517 19.06 -9.11 11.52
C CYS A 517 19.36 -9.45 13.00
N VAL A 518 20.48 -8.94 13.54
CA VAL A 518 20.90 -9.21 14.93
C VAL A 518 19.91 -8.65 15.94
N THR A 519 19.29 -7.49 15.68
CA THR A 519 18.27 -6.93 16.58
C THR A 519 17.06 -7.86 16.70
N PHE A 520 16.63 -8.51 15.62
CA PHE A 520 15.54 -9.48 15.66
C PHE A 520 15.94 -10.82 16.28
N VAL A 521 17.21 -11.24 16.12
CA VAL A 521 17.74 -12.39 16.87
C VAL A 521 17.68 -12.09 18.37
N TYR A 522 18.09 -10.89 18.81
CA TYR A 522 17.97 -10.49 20.21
C TYR A 522 16.50 -10.51 20.68
N LEU A 523 15.57 -9.95 19.91
CA LEU A 523 14.14 -9.98 20.27
C LEU A 523 13.57 -11.40 20.34
N SER A 524 14.00 -12.29 19.44
CA SER A 524 13.59 -13.70 19.42
C SER A 524 14.04 -14.46 20.66
N PHE A 525 15.27 -14.20 21.16
CA PHE A 525 15.78 -14.84 22.36
C PHE A 525 15.26 -14.20 23.65
N SER A 526 15.15 -12.87 23.70
CA SER A 526 14.73 -12.15 24.90
C SER A 526 13.23 -12.20 25.13
N GLN A 527 12.45 -12.34 24.06
CA GLN A 527 10.98 -12.31 24.05
C GLN A 527 10.39 -11.23 24.99
N THR A 528 11.06 -10.05 24.99
CA THR A 528 10.74 -8.96 25.89
C THR A 528 9.35 -8.38 25.59
N SER A 529 8.62 -8.03 26.65
CA SER A 529 7.39 -7.23 26.55
C SER A 529 7.65 -5.73 26.68
N ASN A 530 8.92 -5.33 26.87
CA ASN A 530 9.25 -3.91 27.00
C ASN A 530 9.18 -3.22 25.63
N LEU A 531 8.13 -2.45 25.43
CA LEU A 531 7.87 -1.74 24.18
C LEU A 531 9.01 -0.77 23.81
N LEU A 532 9.74 -0.22 24.79
CA LEU A 532 10.87 0.66 24.55
C LEU A 532 12.05 -0.09 23.95
N ALA A 533 12.33 -1.31 24.42
CA ALA A 533 13.35 -2.17 23.85
C ALA A 533 12.99 -2.62 22.42
N ILE A 534 11.73 -2.96 22.18
CA ILE A 534 11.22 -3.32 20.84
C ILE A 534 11.35 -2.13 19.90
N ASN A 535 10.93 -0.93 20.32
CA ASN A 535 11.07 0.31 19.54
C ASN A 535 12.54 0.60 19.19
N ALA A 536 13.46 0.43 20.14
CA ALA A 536 14.90 0.61 19.89
C ALA A 536 15.42 -0.38 18.84
N CYS A 537 15.04 -1.65 18.93
CA CYS A 537 15.43 -2.68 17.96
C CYS A 537 14.90 -2.38 16.56
N VAL A 538 13.63 -1.98 16.44
CA VAL A 538 13.02 -1.63 15.15
C VAL A 538 13.60 -0.32 14.61
N PHE A 539 13.89 0.66 15.47
CA PHE A 539 14.60 1.87 15.05
C PHE A 539 15.95 1.54 14.44
N ILE A 540 16.77 0.72 15.11
CA ILE A 540 18.10 0.31 14.64
C ILE A 540 17.98 -0.47 13.32
N GLU A 541 17.01 -1.37 13.23
CA GLU A 541 16.75 -2.14 12.01
C GLU A 541 16.41 -1.21 10.86
N GLN A 542 15.43 -0.34 11.00
CA GLN A 542 14.99 0.58 9.95
C GLN A 542 16.06 1.64 9.62
N PHE A 543 16.81 2.09 10.63
CA PHE A 543 17.96 2.98 10.41
C PHE A 543 19.04 2.28 9.58
N GLY A 544 19.42 1.05 9.95
CA GLY A 544 20.41 0.26 9.23
C GLY A 544 20.00 0.00 7.78
N TYR A 545 18.74 -0.32 7.56
CA TYR A 545 18.16 -0.45 6.23
C TYR A 545 18.24 0.87 5.44
N GLY A 546 17.81 1.98 6.04
CA GLY A 546 17.89 3.30 5.42
C GLY A 546 19.32 3.72 5.11
N PHE A 547 20.28 3.40 5.97
CA PHE A 547 21.70 3.76 5.82
C PHE A 547 22.35 3.15 4.57
N VAL A 548 21.86 1.99 4.15
CA VAL A 548 22.36 1.26 2.97
C VAL A 548 21.68 1.71 1.68
N PHE A 549 20.47 2.24 1.79
CA PHE A 549 19.61 2.60 0.66
C PHE A 549 19.93 3.98 0.11
#